data_0cbddddd75a59f98290311477618ef59
#
_entry.id   0cbddddd75a59f98290311477618ef59
#
_cell.length_a   1.000
_cell.length_b   1.000
_cell.length_c   1.000
_cell.angle_alpha   90.00
_cell.angle_beta   90.00
_cell.angle_gamma   90.00
#
_symmetry.space_group_name_H-M   'P 1'
#
loop_
_entity.id
_entity.type
_entity.pdbx_description
1 polymer ?
#
loop_
_entity_poly.entity_id
_entity_poly.type
_entity_poly.pdbx_seq_one_letter_code
_entity_poly.pdbx_strand_id
1 'polypeptide(L)'
;MVSNSSSKRLTIYDLARLAETSPSTVSAVLNGTWQRRRISKKLASKILSLAQSEGYSANMQARALRRERSGIIGMILPLYDNRYFSSIAQHFESEARRRGLFAIVSCTNRDPKQECEAARMMLAYRVECLVCTGATDPDTIAQMCAESGVQSINLDLPGSKAPSVISNNREGARQLTHAILNRLAKEKRSDDPVLFIGGRDEDHNTRERIAGFKQARAEMGLATAEENILPCDYAAYKSQAALETYMRNCSTLPSAMFVNSTISLEGVVRGLQLNGYYLDDIIFGCFDWDPLAAAFHPRLMMVRQNVIEMIDCVFELIDTPPQDPSLLIEVQPEIIGV
;
A
#
# COMPACT_ATOMS: atom_id res chain seq x y z
N MET A 1 2.08 -12.36 49.36
CA MET A 1 3.08 -13.14 48.64
C MET A 1 2.38 -13.76 47.45
N VAL A 2 2.48 -13.14 46.27
CA VAL A 2 1.92 -13.69 45.03
C VAL A 2 3.02 -14.52 44.39
N SER A 3 2.85 -15.85 44.41
CA SER A 3 3.78 -16.79 43.77
C SER A 3 3.74 -16.61 42.27
N ASN A 4 4.83 -16.06 41.73
CA ASN A 4 5.08 -15.90 40.30
C ASN A 4 5.44 -17.26 39.72
N SER A 5 4.45 -18.12 39.43
CA SER A 5 4.68 -19.33 38.64
C SER A 5 4.81 -18.92 37.19
N SER A 6 6.06 -18.73 36.74
CA SER A 6 6.34 -18.65 35.31
C SER A 6 5.85 -19.95 34.65
N SER A 7 4.71 -19.91 33.98
CA SER A 7 4.19 -21.04 33.22
C SER A 7 5.21 -21.34 32.11
N LYS A 8 6.02 -22.37 32.31
CA LYS A 8 7.03 -22.84 31.36
C LYS A 8 6.29 -23.23 30.07
N ARG A 9 6.52 -22.49 28.99
CA ARG A 9 5.92 -22.80 27.66
C ARG A 9 6.19 -24.26 27.31
N LEU A 10 5.14 -25.00 27.02
CA LEU A 10 5.25 -26.41 26.63
C LEU A 10 6.13 -26.55 25.36
N THR A 11 7.07 -27.47 25.40
CA THR A 11 7.97 -27.75 24.28
C THR A 11 7.48 -28.93 23.46
N ILE A 12 8.03 -29.11 22.25
CA ILE A 12 7.73 -30.30 21.43
C ILE A 12 8.13 -31.60 22.15
N TYR A 13 9.15 -31.56 23.01
CA TYR A 13 9.56 -32.70 23.83
C TYR A 13 8.54 -33.04 24.91
N ASP A 14 7.93 -32.04 25.52
CA ASP A 14 6.87 -32.25 26.52
C ASP A 14 5.63 -32.85 25.86
N LEU A 15 5.25 -32.32 24.68
CA LEU A 15 4.12 -32.87 23.93
C LEU A 15 4.37 -34.31 23.45
N ALA A 16 5.59 -34.63 23.07
CA ALA A 16 5.99 -35.98 22.69
C ALA A 16 5.87 -36.95 23.88
N ARG A 17 6.27 -36.51 25.08
CA ARG A 17 6.14 -37.29 26.32
C ARG A 17 4.66 -37.51 26.67
N LEU A 18 3.82 -36.48 26.59
CA LEU A 18 2.36 -36.59 26.86
C LEU A 18 1.64 -37.49 25.84
N ALA A 19 2.08 -37.46 24.59
CA ALA A 19 1.54 -38.30 23.53
C ALA A 19 2.14 -39.72 23.49
N GLU A 20 3.16 -40.01 24.32
CA GLU A 20 3.92 -41.27 24.37
C GLU A 20 4.55 -41.62 23.02
N THR A 21 5.20 -40.62 22.40
CA THR A 21 5.80 -40.80 21.07
C THR A 21 7.06 -39.97 20.92
N SER A 22 7.71 -40.04 19.75
CA SER A 22 8.94 -39.26 19.50
C SER A 22 8.64 -37.82 19.11
N PRO A 23 9.54 -36.86 19.39
CA PRO A 23 9.42 -35.48 18.90
C PRO A 23 9.32 -35.37 17.38
N SER A 24 9.94 -36.29 16.64
CA SER A 24 9.85 -36.36 15.18
C SER A 24 8.46 -36.76 14.69
N THR A 25 7.76 -37.65 15.42
CA THR A 25 6.38 -38.01 15.16
C THR A 25 5.43 -36.85 15.43
N VAL A 26 5.59 -36.16 16.57
CA VAL A 26 4.83 -34.95 16.90
C VAL A 26 5.04 -33.88 15.83
N SER A 27 6.29 -33.62 15.45
CA SER A 27 6.60 -32.67 14.36
C SER A 27 5.93 -33.04 13.05
N ALA A 28 5.92 -34.31 12.67
CA ALA A 28 5.26 -34.78 11.44
C ALA A 28 3.74 -34.57 11.47
N VAL A 29 3.09 -34.77 12.62
CA VAL A 29 1.67 -34.54 12.81
C VAL A 29 1.33 -33.05 12.74
N LEU A 30 2.03 -32.22 13.50
CA LEU A 30 1.81 -30.78 13.54
C LEU A 30 2.08 -30.10 12.18
N ASN A 31 2.94 -30.69 11.35
CA ASN A 31 3.26 -30.21 10.00
C ASN A 31 2.37 -30.83 8.90
N GLY A 32 1.37 -31.65 9.24
CA GLY A 32 0.46 -32.29 8.26
C GLY A 32 1.11 -33.37 7.39
N THR A 33 2.37 -33.78 7.67
CA THR A 33 3.10 -34.79 6.86
C THR A 33 2.96 -36.22 7.40
N TRP A 34 2.11 -36.39 8.38
CA TRP A 34 1.95 -37.67 9.10
C TRP A 34 1.49 -38.84 8.19
N GLN A 35 0.66 -38.58 7.17
CA GLN A 35 0.25 -39.61 6.21
C GLN A 35 1.43 -40.13 5.40
N ARG A 36 2.29 -39.24 4.90
CA ARG A 36 3.51 -39.60 4.15
C ARG A 36 4.47 -40.43 5.01
N ARG A 37 4.49 -40.20 6.35
CA ARG A 37 5.32 -40.90 7.31
C ARG A 37 4.63 -42.15 7.91
N ARG A 38 3.50 -42.57 7.37
CA ARG A 38 2.72 -43.75 7.79
C ARG A 38 2.34 -43.72 9.29
N ILE A 39 2.12 -42.55 9.86
CA ILE A 39 1.63 -42.37 11.22
C ILE A 39 0.12 -42.63 11.22
N SER A 40 -0.39 -43.40 12.21
CA SER A 40 -1.82 -43.73 12.26
C SER A 40 -2.67 -42.48 12.54
N LYS A 41 -3.89 -42.46 11.94
CA LYS A 41 -4.87 -41.39 12.17
C LYS A 41 -5.20 -41.20 13.67
N LYS A 42 -5.27 -42.33 14.42
CA LYS A 42 -5.53 -42.34 15.86
C LYS A 42 -4.46 -41.59 16.63
N LEU A 43 -3.16 -41.82 16.34
CA LEU A 43 -2.06 -41.15 16.98
C LEU A 43 -2.00 -39.67 16.56
N ALA A 44 -2.25 -39.38 15.28
CA ALA A 44 -2.31 -38.00 14.78
C ALA A 44 -3.40 -37.19 15.49
N SER A 45 -4.61 -37.73 15.63
CA SER A 45 -5.70 -37.10 16.39
C SER A 45 -5.37 -36.89 17.87
N LYS A 46 -4.73 -37.90 18.54
CA LYS A 46 -4.27 -37.77 19.94
C LYS A 46 -3.31 -36.59 20.09
N ILE A 47 -2.34 -36.46 19.20
CA ILE A 47 -1.32 -35.38 19.26
C ILE A 47 -1.97 -34.02 19.02
N LEU A 48 -2.88 -33.88 18.05
CA LEU A 48 -3.58 -32.63 17.76
C LEU A 48 -4.46 -32.19 18.93
N SER A 49 -5.22 -33.13 19.53
CA SER A 49 -6.05 -32.84 20.71
C SER A 49 -5.21 -32.41 21.91
N LEU A 50 -4.09 -33.09 22.17
CA LEU A 50 -3.16 -32.71 23.24
C LEU A 50 -2.54 -31.33 23.00
N ALA A 51 -2.12 -31.05 21.76
CA ALA A 51 -1.59 -29.73 21.42
C ALA A 51 -2.61 -28.61 21.66
N GLN A 52 -3.87 -28.86 21.33
CA GLN A 52 -4.96 -27.91 21.53
C GLN A 52 -5.30 -27.73 23.04
N SER A 53 -5.46 -28.84 23.80
CA SER A 53 -5.83 -28.79 25.21
C SER A 53 -4.73 -28.16 26.09
N GLU A 54 -3.47 -28.39 25.74
CA GLU A 54 -2.31 -27.89 26.47
C GLU A 54 -1.86 -26.50 25.97
N GLY A 55 -2.58 -25.88 25.03
CA GLY A 55 -2.22 -24.58 24.47
C GLY A 55 -0.86 -24.54 23.77
N TYR A 56 -0.42 -25.69 23.23
CA TYR A 56 0.86 -25.77 22.53
C TYR A 56 0.81 -25.00 21.23
N SER A 57 1.52 -23.90 21.16
CA SER A 57 1.79 -23.20 19.90
C SER A 57 3.19 -23.60 19.40
N ALA A 58 3.26 -24.10 18.16
CA ALA A 58 4.54 -24.42 17.54
C ALA A 58 5.46 -23.19 17.55
N ASN A 59 6.66 -23.33 18.10
CA ASN A 59 7.63 -22.24 18.06
C ASN A 59 8.07 -22.04 16.60
N MET A 60 7.55 -20.98 15.98
CA MET A 60 7.84 -20.63 14.58
C MET A 60 9.34 -20.40 14.37
N GLN A 61 10.05 -19.83 15.35
CA GLN A 61 11.50 -19.62 15.27
C GLN A 61 12.27 -20.95 15.23
N ALA A 62 11.88 -21.94 16.06
CA ALA A 62 12.47 -23.26 16.03
C ALA A 62 12.15 -24.02 14.73
N ARG A 63 11.00 -23.71 14.10
CA ARG A 63 10.61 -24.26 12.80
C ARG A 63 11.39 -23.63 11.65
N ALA A 64 11.61 -22.32 11.69
CA ALA A 64 12.40 -21.56 10.72
C ALA A 64 13.87 -22.06 10.68
N LEU A 65 14.46 -22.30 11.86
CA LEU A 65 15.81 -22.84 11.97
C LEU A 65 16.02 -24.22 11.32
N ARG A 66 14.94 -25.01 11.16
CA ARG A 66 15.00 -26.37 10.55
C ARG A 66 14.67 -26.37 9.05
N ARG A 67 14.03 -25.30 8.53
CA ARG A 67 13.49 -25.28 7.17
C ARG A 67 14.22 -24.32 6.23
N GLU A 68 15.21 -23.58 6.71
CA GLU A 68 15.89 -22.50 5.96
C GLU A 68 14.93 -21.38 5.50
N ARG A 69 13.62 -21.46 5.84
CA ARG A 69 12.59 -20.48 5.50
C ARG A 69 11.84 -20.06 6.75
N SER A 70 11.71 -18.75 6.95
CA SER A 70 11.02 -18.21 8.13
C SER A 70 9.50 -18.31 8.03
N GLY A 71 8.95 -18.30 6.82
CA GLY A 71 7.53 -18.17 6.56
C GLY A 71 7.01 -16.75 6.87
N ILE A 72 7.89 -15.75 6.95
CA ILE A 72 7.55 -14.37 7.27
C ILE A 72 7.84 -13.49 6.06
N ILE A 73 6.91 -12.62 5.71
CA ILE A 73 7.13 -11.55 4.73
C ILE A 73 6.87 -10.19 5.37
N GLY A 74 7.63 -9.18 4.93
CA GLY A 74 7.55 -7.83 5.45
C GLY A 74 6.93 -6.85 4.47
N MET A 75 6.21 -5.85 5.00
CA MET A 75 5.79 -4.68 4.24
C MET A 75 6.06 -3.42 5.05
N ILE A 76 6.68 -2.45 4.42
CA ILE A 76 6.75 -1.07 4.92
C ILE A 76 5.68 -0.28 4.19
N LEU A 77 4.92 0.56 4.90
CA LEU A 77 3.95 1.44 4.29
C LEU A 77 3.95 2.82 4.95
N PRO A 78 3.57 3.89 4.23
CA PRO A 78 3.71 5.25 4.74
C PRO A 78 2.68 5.62 5.81
N LEU A 79 1.39 5.26 5.65
CA LEU A 79 0.30 5.71 6.50
C LEU A 79 -0.81 4.66 6.60
N TYR A 80 -1.38 4.46 7.79
CA TYR A 80 -2.55 3.59 7.99
C TYR A 80 -3.88 4.30 7.77
N ASP A 81 -3.95 5.60 7.99
CA ASP A 81 -5.17 6.40 7.91
C ASP A 81 -5.57 6.79 6.47
N ASN A 82 -4.72 6.48 5.49
CA ASN A 82 -5.08 6.58 4.09
C ASN A 82 -5.70 5.26 3.60
N ARG A 83 -6.92 5.31 3.08
CA ARG A 83 -7.68 4.15 2.60
C ARG A 83 -6.94 3.34 1.53
N TYR A 84 -6.21 3.99 0.64
CA TYR A 84 -5.40 3.32 -0.38
C TYR A 84 -4.34 2.41 0.26
N PHE A 85 -3.54 2.94 1.18
CA PHE A 85 -2.49 2.16 1.86
C PHE A 85 -3.07 1.11 2.81
N SER A 86 -4.17 1.41 3.50
CA SER A 86 -4.88 0.42 4.32
C SER A 86 -5.40 -0.75 3.48
N SER A 87 -5.91 -0.47 2.29
CA SER A 87 -6.35 -1.51 1.34
C SER A 87 -5.19 -2.37 0.86
N ILE A 88 -4.04 -1.75 0.53
CA ILE A 88 -2.80 -2.47 0.18
C ILE A 88 -2.40 -3.43 1.31
N ALA A 89 -2.31 -2.93 2.55
CA ALA A 89 -1.94 -3.76 3.70
C ALA A 89 -2.92 -4.93 3.90
N GLN A 90 -4.22 -4.68 3.82
CA GLN A 90 -5.25 -5.70 3.97
C GLN A 90 -5.16 -6.79 2.90
N HIS A 91 -4.98 -6.42 1.64
CA HIS A 91 -4.83 -7.40 0.55
C HIS A 91 -3.52 -8.17 0.65
N PHE A 92 -2.42 -7.50 1.01
CA PHE A 92 -1.13 -8.14 1.26
C PHE A 92 -1.21 -9.18 2.37
N GLU A 93 -1.79 -8.86 3.52
CA GLU A 93 -1.98 -9.81 4.63
C GLU A 93 -2.89 -10.98 4.24
N SER A 94 -3.96 -10.71 3.49
CA SER A 94 -4.89 -11.74 3.02
C SER A 94 -4.19 -12.73 2.09
N GLU A 95 -3.42 -12.23 1.12
CA GLU A 95 -2.69 -13.06 0.17
C GLU A 95 -1.55 -13.82 0.83
N ALA A 96 -0.82 -13.19 1.75
CA ALA A 96 0.18 -13.86 2.58
C ALA A 96 -0.42 -15.05 3.35
N ARG A 97 -1.56 -14.83 4.00
CA ARG A 97 -2.27 -15.88 4.75
C ARG A 97 -2.71 -17.02 3.85
N ARG A 98 -3.24 -16.73 2.66
CA ARG A 98 -3.63 -17.73 1.66
C ARG A 98 -2.46 -18.64 1.26
N ARG A 99 -1.25 -18.09 1.22
CA ARG A 99 0.02 -18.81 0.94
C ARG A 99 0.66 -19.44 2.17
N GLY A 100 0.03 -19.34 3.34
CA GLY A 100 0.59 -19.86 4.61
C GLY A 100 1.79 -19.07 5.13
N LEU A 101 1.95 -17.81 4.70
CA LEU A 101 2.96 -16.87 5.16
C LEU A 101 2.39 -15.99 6.28
N PHE A 102 3.27 -15.48 7.13
CA PHE A 102 2.95 -14.49 8.14
C PHE A 102 3.43 -13.11 7.71
N ALA A 103 2.52 -12.16 7.56
CA ALA A 103 2.85 -10.81 7.19
C ALA A 103 3.20 -9.96 8.43
N ILE A 104 4.28 -9.19 8.32
CA ILE A 104 4.62 -8.11 9.27
C ILE A 104 4.51 -6.80 8.49
N VAL A 105 3.67 -5.88 8.98
CA VAL A 105 3.47 -4.58 8.37
C VAL A 105 3.93 -3.49 9.33
N SER A 106 4.72 -2.54 8.86
CA SER A 106 5.22 -1.40 9.64
C SER A 106 4.89 -0.08 8.96
N CYS A 107 4.26 0.82 9.71
CA CYS A 107 4.00 2.19 9.26
C CYS A 107 5.18 3.09 9.61
N THR A 108 5.62 3.92 8.66
CA THR A 108 6.86 4.73 8.77
C THR A 108 6.61 6.24 8.69
N ASN A 109 5.36 6.67 8.55
CA ASN A 109 4.97 8.08 8.49
C ASN A 109 5.74 8.89 7.42
N ARG A 110 6.19 8.25 6.34
CA ARG A 110 7.04 8.85 5.28
C ARG A 110 8.36 9.41 5.83
N ASP A 111 8.87 8.87 6.93
CA ASP A 111 10.16 9.24 7.50
C ASP A 111 11.24 8.28 7.01
N PRO A 112 12.23 8.72 6.21
CA PRO A 112 13.29 7.86 5.68
C PRO A 112 14.09 7.12 6.76
N LYS A 113 14.21 7.72 7.95
CA LYS A 113 14.92 7.06 9.08
C LYS A 113 14.10 5.89 9.62
N GLN A 114 12.78 6.11 9.80
CA GLN A 114 11.87 5.03 10.24
C GLN A 114 11.76 3.94 9.17
N GLU A 115 11.79 4.29 7.88
CA GLU A 115 11.81 3.32 6.77
C GLU A 115 13.04 2.39 6.88
N CYS A 116 14.23 2.95 7.02
CA CYS A 116 15.47 2.17 7.19
C CYS A 116 15.48 1.36 8.50
N GLU A 117 14.95 1.89 9.60
CA GLU A 117 14.85 1.18 10.87
C GLU A 117 13.89 -0.01 10.78
N ALA A 118 12.71 0.19 10.21
CA ALA A 118 11.74 -0.87 9.96
C ALA A 118 12.35 -1.97 9.08
N ALA A 119 13.07 -1.60 8.02
CA ALA A 119 13.77 -2.56 7.16
C ALA A 119 14.79 -3.39 7.96
N ARG A 120 15.66 -2.75 8.77
CA ARG A 120 16.64 -3.46 9.62
C ARG A 120 15.98 -4.44 10.57
N MET A 121 14.87 -4.03 11.21
CA MET A 121 14.12 -4.91 12.11
C MET A 121 13.55 -6.11 11.37
N MET A 122 12.92 -5.91 10.21
CA MET A 122 12.35 -7.01 9.41
C MET A 122 13.42 -7.98 8.93
N LEU A 123 14.59 -7.47 8.50
CA LEU A 123 15.75 -8.30 8.13
C LEU A 123 16.26 -9.12 9.33
N ALA A 124 16.30 -8.53 10.55
CA ALA A 124 16.63 -9.26 11.78
C ALA A 124 15.63 -10.37 12.12
N TYR A 125 14.35 -10.20 11.78
CA TYR A 125 13.32 -11.24 11.88
C TYR A 125 13.38 -12.26 10.72
N ARG A 126 14.35 -12.13 9.80
CA ARG A 126 14.55 -13.01 8.64
C ARG A 126 13.33 -13.11 7.74
N VAL A 127 12.75 -11.97 7.37
CA VAL A 127 11.70 -11.98 6.34
C VAL A 127 12.22 -12.59 5.04
N GLU A 128 11.39 -13.33 4.32
CA GLU A 128 11.76 -13.94 3.04
C GLU A 128 11.74 -12.93 1.89
N CYS A 129 10.88 -11.93 2.01
CA CYS A 129 10.79 -10.80 1.11
C CYS A 129 10.36 -9.55 1.89
N LEU A 130 10.84 -8.37 1.45
CA LEU A 130 10.43 -7.07 1.95
C LEU A 130 9.76 -6.26 0.83
N VAL A 131 8.49 -5.89 1.01
CA VAL A 131 7.76 -5.01 0.10
C VAL A 131 7.83 -3.58 0.63
N CYS A 132 8.41 -2.69 -0.16
CA CYS A 132 8.58 -1.27 0.17
C CYS A 132 7.47 -0.46 -0.49
N THR A 133 6.41 -0.13 0.27
CA THR A 133 5.27 0.60 -0.28
C THR A 133 5.43 2.09 -0.04
N GLY A 134 5.43 2.89 -1.11
CA GLY A 134 5.52 4.34 -1.05
C GLY A 134 6.73 4.87 -0.29
N ALA A 135 7.85 4.14 -0.29
CA ALA A 135 9.06 4.50 0.42
C ALA A 135 9.72 5.73 -0.22
N THR A 136 10.30 6.59 0.61
CA THR A 136 10.96 7.82 0.17
C THR A 136 12.27 7.53 -0.57
N ASP A 137 13.03 6.53 -0.11
CA ASP A 137 14.26 6.04 -0.75
C ASP A 137 14.23 4.51 -0.87
N PRO A 138 13.50 3.98 -1.87
CA PRO A 138 13.37 2.54 -2.05
C PRO A 138 14.69 1.86 -2.40
N ASP A 139 15.61 2.56 -3.07
CA ASP A 139 16.89 2.01 -3.51
C ASP A 139 17.85 1.74 -2.33
N THR A 140 17.86 2.58 -1.31
CA THR A 140 18.59 2.33 -0.06
C THR A 140 18.07 1.07 0.64
N ILE A 141 16.74 0.89 0.70
CA ILE A 141 16.13 -0.30 1.33
C ILE A 141 16.44 -1.55 0.49
N ALA A 142 16.32 -1.46 -0.83
CA ALA A 142 16.66 -2.56 -1.75
C ALA A 142 18.11 -3.03 -1.57
N GLN A 143 19.04 -2.09 -1.40
CA GLN A 143 20.44 -2.41 -1.14
C GLN A 143 20.61 -3.14 0.20
N MET A 144 19.98 -2.69 1.28
CA MET A 144 20.03 -3.37 2.59
C MET A 144 19.49 -4.80 2.50
N CYS A 145 18.43 -5.02 1.73
CA CYS A 145 17.85 -6.34 1.47
C CYS A 145 18.86 -7.23 0.72
N ALA A 146 19.45 -6.72 -0.37
CA ALA A 146 20.43 -7.45 -1.17
C ALA A 146 21.66 -7.87 -0.36
N GLU A 147 22.21 -6.98 0.49
CA GLU A 147 23.32 -7.27 1.41
C GLU A 147 22.97 -8.38 2.43
N SER A 148 21.69 -8.51 2.76
CA SER A 148 21.16 -9.55 3.67
C SER A 148 20.70 -10.81 2.96
N GLY A 149 20.78 -10.87 1.62
CA GLY A 149 20.29 -11.99 0.80
C GLY A 149 18.77 -12.12 0.82
N VAL A 150 18.04 -11.01 1.04
CA VAL A 150 16.57 -10.95 1.09
C VAL A 150 16.06 -10.28 -0.18
N GLN A 151 15.02 -10.84 -0.77
CA GLN A 151 14.33 -10.21 -1.91
C GLN A 151 13.62 -8.93 -1.48
N SER A 152 13.66 -7.90 -2.33
CA SER A 152 12.86 -6.68 -2.15
C SER A 152 12.02 -6.37 -3.38
N ILE A 153 10.87 -5.75 -3.19
CA ILE A 153 9.94 -5.29 -4.24
C ILE A 153 9.44 -3.91 -3.84
N ASN A 154 9.47 -2.97 -4.78
CA ASN A 154 8.88 -1.66 -4.58
C ASN A 154 7.40 -1.68 -4.99
N LEU A 155 6.56 -1.04 -4.21
CA LEU A 155 5.13 -0.90 -4.48
C LEU A 155 4.73 0.57 -4.36
N ASP A 156 3.89 1.06 -5.25
CA ASP A 156 3.41 2.44 -5.35
C ASP A 156 4.46 3.45 -5.86
N LEU A 157 5.65 3.50 -5.29
CA LEU A 157 6.77 4.32 -5.80
C LEU A 157 7.88 3.42 -6.34
N PRO A 158 8.40 3.70 -7.56
CA PRO A 158 9.43 2.88 -8.17
C PRO A 158 10.83 3.19 -7.62
N GLY A 159 11.72 2.20 -7.74
CA GLY A 159 13.16 2.32 -7.54
C GLY A 159 13.92 1.72 -8.72
N SER A 160 15.25 1.76 -8.66
CA SER A 160 16.14 1.23 -9.70
C SER A 160 16.85 -0.09 -9.32
N LYS A 161 16.83 -0.44 -8.01
CA LYS A 161 17.57 -1.60 -7.47
C LYS A 161 16.70 -2.79 -7.10
N ALA A 162 15.38 -2.65 -7.23
CA ALA A 162 14.43 -3.73 -7.03
C ALA A 162 13.24 -3.58 -7.99
N PRO A 163 12.60 -4.69 -8.42
CA PRO A 163 11.44 -4.62 -9.28
C PRO A 163 10.32 -3.80 -8.62
N SER A 164 9.58 -3.09 -9.45
CA SER A 164 8.59 -2.11 -8.99
C SER A 164 7.22 -2.40 -9.60
N VAL A 165 6.18 -2.35 -8.77
CA VAL A 165 4.77 -2.41 -9.18
C VAL A 165 4.13 -1.08 -8.82
N ILE A 166 3.64 -0.35 -9.81
CA ILE A 166 3.01 0.97 -9.61
C ILE A 166 1.69 1.05 -10.36
N SER A 167 0.86 2.02 -9.99
CA SER A 167 -0.29 2.40 -10.81
C SER A 167 0.19 3.20 -12.03
N ASN A 168 -0.46 3.04 -13.21
CA ASN A 168 -0.20 3.91 -14.35
C ASN A 168 -0.75 5.32 -14.07
N ASN A 169 0.06 6.08 -13.33
CA ASN A 169 -0.31 7.41 -12.82
C ASN A 169 -0.57 8.41 -13.94
N ARG A 170 0.23 8.35 -15.02
CA ARG A 170 0.08 9.25 -16.17
C ARG A 170 -1.24 9.03 -16.88
N GLU A 171 -1.55 7.78 -17.19
CA GLU A 171 -2.79 7.44 -17.89
C GLU A 171 -4.03 7.72 -17.03
N GLY A 172 -4.01 7.35 -15.75
CA GLY A 172 -5.09 7.67 -14.82
C GLY A 172 -5.35 9.18 -14.71
N ALA A 173 -4.29 9.99 -14.61
CA ALA A 173 -4.42 11.44 -14.57
C ALA A 173 -4.90 12.02 -15.91
N ARG A 174 -4.43 11.49 -17.04
CA ARG A 174 -4.88 11.89 -18.37
C ARG A 174 -6.39 11.65 -18.53
N GLN A 175 -6.86 10.45 -18.19
CA GLN A 175 -8.28 10.10 -18.27
C GLN A 175 -9.15 10.96 -17.35
N LEU A 176 -8.73 11.15 -16.09
CA LEU A 176 -9.46 12.00 -15.15
C LEU A 176 -9.55 13.45 -15.63
N THR A 177 -8.46 13.97 -16.19
CA THR A 177 -8.44 15.33 -16.74
C THR A 177 -9.37 15.46 -17.94
N HIS A 178 -9.39 14.48 -18.85
CA HIS A 178 -10.38 14.46 -19.94
C HIS A 178 -11.82 14.46 -19.43
N ALA A 179 -12.11 13.68 -18.38
CA ALA A 179 -13.45 13.67 -17.78
C ALA A 179 -13.84 15.04 -17.21
N ILE A 180 -12.91 15.72 -16.52
CA ILE A 180 -13.09 17.09 -16.02
C ILE A 180 -13.36 18.07 -17.18
N LEU A 181 -12.50 18.06 -18.20
CA LEU A 181 -12.62 18.96 -19.37
C LEU A 181 -13.90 18.73 -20.17
N ASN A 182 -14.28 17.49 -20.38
CA ASN A 182 -15.54 17.13 -21.04
C ASN A 182 -16.77 17.65 -20.24
N ARG A 183 -16.69 17.64 -18.93
CA ARG A 183 -17.76 18.18 -18.09
C ARG A 183 -17.84 19.70 -18.18
N LEU A 184 -16.69 20.40 -18.14
CA LEU A 184 -16.62 21.84 -18.36
C LEU A 184 -17.23 22.21 -19.73
N ALA A 185 -16.91 21.44 -20.78
CA ALA A 185 -17.46 21.66 -22.12
C ALA A 185 -18.99 21.51 -22.17
N LYS A 186 -19.54 20.47 -21.49
CA LYS A 186 -21.00 20.30 -21.37
C LYS A 186 -21.67 21.48 -20.65
N GLU A 187 -21.00 22.12 -19.72
CA GLU A 187 -21.45 23.29 -18.98
C GLU A 187 -21.14 24.63 -19.70
N LYS A 188 -20.55 24.58 -20.92
CA LYS A 188 -20.12 25.74 -21.71
C LYS A 188 -19.06 26.60 -21.00
N ARG A 189 -18.17 25.96 -20.29
CA ARG A 189 -17.07 26.53 -19.47
C ARG A 189 -15.69 26.01 -19.92
N SER A 190 -15.55 25.70 -21.23
CA SER A 190 -14.32 25.04 -21.76
C SER A 190 -13.04 25.82 -21.51
N ASP A 191 -13.11 27.16 -21.48
CA ASP A 191 -11.95 28.04 -21.32
C ASP A 191 -11.62 28.35 -19.86
N ASP A 192 -12.44 27.84 -18.93
CA ASP A 192 -12.24 28.10 -17.51
C ASP A 192 -10.97 27.39 -16.97
N PRO A 193 -10.28 28.00 -16.01
CA PRO A 193 -9.08 27.40 -15.45
C PRO A 193 -9.39 26.12 -14.66
N VAL A 194 -8.50 25.14 -14.79
CA VAL A 194 -8.51 23.92 -13.99
C VAL A 194 -7.27 23.93 -13.11
N LEU A 195 -7.46 23.86 -11.80
CA LEU A 195 -6.40 23.82 -10.81
C LEU A 195 -5.96 22.38 -10.54
N PHE A 196 -4.66 22.09 -10.61
CA PHE A 196 -4.06 20.88 -10.07
C PHE A 196 -3.55 21.17 -8.66
N ILE A 197 -3.95 20.38 -7.65
CA ILE A 197 -3.54 20.61 -6.26
C ILE A 197 -3.20 19.31 -5.51
N GLY A 198 -2.12 19.32 -4.75
CA GLY A 198 -1.63 18.21 -3.92
C GLY A 198 -0.42 17.49 -4.50
N GLY A 199 0.15 16.60 -3.70
CA GLY A 199 1.33 15.82 -4.05
C GLY A 199 2.66 16.53 -3.83
N ARG A 200 3.76 15.80 -4.01
CA ARG A 200 5.14 16.31 -3.87
C ARG A 200 5.84 16.32 -5.21
N ASP A 201 6.54 17.40 -5.54
CA ASP A 201 7.27 17.53 -6.81
C ASP A 201 8.32 16.44 -7.03
N GLU A 202 8.97 16.00 -5.95
CA GLU A 202 10.00 14.98 -6.02
C GLU A 202 9.44 13.56 -6.26
N ASP A 203 8.16 13.32 -5.98
CA ASP A 203 7.56 12.00 -6.13
C ASP A 203 7.33 11.65 -7.60
N HIS A 204 7.68 10.43 -7.97
CA HIS A 204 7.38 9.88 -9.29
C HIS A 204 5.88 9.99 -9.61
N ASN A 205 5.01 9.58 -8.67
CA ASN A 205 3.56 9.59 -8.87
C ASN A 205 3.01 10.98 -9.16
N THR A 206 3.45 12.00 -8.40
CA THR A 206 3.02 13.38 -8.61
C THR A 206 3.47 13.91 -9.97
N ARG A 207 4.74 13.65 -10.36
CA ARG A 207 5.26 14.08 -11.68
C ARG A 207 4.48 13.43 -12.83
N GLU A 208 4.20 12.14 -12.74
CA GLU A 208 3.43 11.43 -13.76
C GLU A 208 1.98 11.91 -13.83
N ARG A 209 1.35 12.20 -12.68
CA ARG A 209 -0.01 12.78 -12.66
C ARG A 209 -0.05 14.18 -13.26
N ILE A 210 0.93 15.03 -12.95
CA ILE A 210 1.06 16.35 -13.59
C ILE A 210 1.30 16.22 -15.09
N ALA A 211 2.14 15.27 -15.52
CA ALA A 211 2.39 15.01 -16.93
C ALA A 211 1.11 14.57 -17.67
N GLY A 212 0.32 13.65 -17.08
CA GLY A 212 -0.97 13.22 -17.62
C GLY A 212 -1.99 14.36 -17.66
N PHE A 213 -2.03 15.20 -16.63
CA PHE A 213 -2.87 16.40 -16.59
C PHE A 213 -2.52 17.39 -17.72
N LYS A 214 -1.23 17.72 -17.88
CA LYS A 214 -0.76 18.61 -18.96
C LYS A 214 -1.03 18.02 -20.33
N GLN A 215 -0.81 16.71 -20.50
CA GLN A 215 -1.04 15.99 -21.75
C GLN A 215 -2.50 16.06 -22.19
N ALA A 216 -3.46 15.76 -21.30
CA ALA A 216 -4.88 15.80 -21.61
C ALA A 216 -5.35 17.22 -22.02
N ARG A 217 -4.82 18.24 -21.36
CA ARG A 217 -5.11 19.64 -21.71
C ARG A 217 -4.59 19.98 -23.11
N ALA A 218 -3.35 19.57 -23.41
CA ALA A 218 -2.75 19.78 -24.72
C ALA A 218 -3.50 19.03 -25.86
N GLU A 219 -3.98 17.82 -25.61
CA GLU A 219 -4.82 17.04 -26.54
C GLU A 219 -6.14 17.75 -26.88
N MET A 220 -6.64 18.61 -26.00
CA MET A 220 -7.81 19.47 -26.24
C MET A 220 -7.46 20.89 -26.70
N GLY A 221 -6.20 21.16 -27.04
CA GLY A 221 -5.72 22.47 -27.49
C GLY A 221 -5.65 23.54 -26.39
N LEU A 222 -5.66 23.13 -25.12
CA LEU A 222 -5.64 24.04 -23.97
C LEU A 222 -4.23 24.15 -23.38
N ALA A 223 -3.75 25.37 -23.21
CA ALA A 223 -2.49 25.62 -22.48
C ALA A 223 -2.65 25.38 -20.98
N THR A 224 -1.57 24.96 -20.33
CA THR A 224 -1.52 24.85 -18.86
C THR A 224 -0.62 25.94 -18.32
N ALA A 225 -1.18 26.84 -17.53
CA ALA A 225 -0.43 27.86 -16.80
C ALA A 225 0.19 27.22 -15.55
N GLU A 226 1.47 27.49 -15.30
CA GLU A 226 2.20 26.89 -14.17
C GLU A 226 1.64 27.30 -12.81
N GLU A 227 1.07 28.51 -12.70
CA GLU A 227 0.37 28.97 -11.49
C GLU A 227 -0.86 28.14 -11.13
N ASN A 228 -1.39 27.33 -12.05
CA ASN A 228 -2.49 26.41 -11.82
C ASN A 228 -2.01 25.01 -11.41
N ILE A 229 -0.73 24.82 -11.12
CA ILE A 229 -0.17 23.57 -10.61
C ILE A 229 0.42 23.83 -9.22
N LEU A 230 -0.25 23.32 -8.20
CA LEU A 230 0.09 23.55 -6.78
C LEU A 230 0.48 22.23 -6.09
N PRO A 231 1.70 21.72 -6.27
CA PRO A 231 2.20 20.64 -5.43
C PRO A 231 2.40 21.20 -4.01
N CYS A 232 1.80 20.54 -3.03
CA CYS A 232 1.77 21.02 -1.66
C CYS A 232 1.88 19.91 -0.62
N ASP A 233 2.49 18.77 -1.02
CA ASP A 233 2.64 17.58 -0.20
C ASP A 233 1.31 16.81 0.06
N TYR A 234 1.41 15.68 0.78
CA TYR A 234 0.29 14.81 1.12
C TYR A 234 -0.19 15.06 2.56
N ALA A 235 -0.71 16.28 2.82
CA ALA A 235 -1.29 16.62 4.11
C ALA A 235 -2.48 17.56 3.93
N ALA A 236 -3.60 17.29 4.60
CA ALA A 236 -4.83 18.08 4.47
C ALA A 236 -4.61 19.56 4.78
N TYR A 237 -3.86 19.89 5.85
CA TYR A 237 -3.58 21.28 6.21
C TYR A 237 -2.70 22.01 5.18
N LYS A 238 -1.84 21.28 4.45
CA LYS A 238 -0.98 21.89 3.41
C LYS A 238 -1.79 22.20 2.15
N SER A 239 -2.66 21.30 1.71
CA SER A 239 -3.54 21.54 0.57
C SER A 239 -4.58 22.64 0.88
N GLN A 240 -5.09 22.70 2.11
CA GLN A 240 -5.91 23.83 2.57
C GLN A 240 -5.16 25.16 2.45
N ALA A 241 -3.96 25.25 3.02
CA ALA A 241 -3.15 26.48 3.01
C ALA A 241 -2.75 26.91 1.59
N ALA A 242 -2.42 25.95 0.72
CA ALA A 242 -2.11 26.19 -0.69
C ALA A 242 -3.33 26.77 -1.43
N LEU A 243 -4.51 26.17 -1.25
CA LEU A 243 -5.77 26.66 -1.84
C LEU A 243 -6.12 28.06 -1.33
N GLU A 244 -6.03 28.33 -0.03
CA GLU A 244 -6.31 29.64 0.55
C GLU A 244 -5.34 30.70 0.02
N THR A 245 -4.07 30.35 -0.21
CA THR A 245 -3.08 31.24 -0.82
C THR A 245 -3.42 31.51 -2.29
N TYR A 246 -3.80 30.49 -3.04
CA TYR A 246 -4.27 30.64 -4.42
C TYR A 246 -5.47 31.59 -4.49
N MET A 247 -6.49 31.37 -3.66
CA MET A 247 -7.70 32.20 -3.62
C MET A 247 -7.43 33.68 -3.27
N ARG A 248 -6.42 33.96 -2.44
CA ARG A 248 -6.02 35.34 -2.13
C ARG A 248 -5.36 36.05 -3.32
N ASN A 249 -4.69 35.30 -4.19
CA ASN A 249 -3.95 35.84 -5.31
C ASN A 249 -4.78 35.91 -6.60
N CYS A 250 -5.87 35.14 -6.67
CA CYS A 250 -6.76 35.07 -7.83
C CYS A 250 -8.11 35.74 -7.54
N SER A 251 -8.63 36.49 -8.51
CA SER A 251 -9.91 37.21 -8.36
C SER A 251 -11.12 36.27 -8.41
N THR A 252 -10.95 35.05 -8.92
CA THR A 252 -12.02 34.06 -9.11
C THR A 252 -11.54 32.68 -8.74
N LEU A 253 -12.45 31.86 -8.22
CA LEU A 253 -12.21 30.44 -8.00
C LEU A 253 -12.05 29.69 -9.33
N PRO A 254 -11.22 28.64 -9.39
CA PRO A 254 -11.19 27.77 -10.56
C PRO A 254 -12.51 27.02 -10.69
N SER A 255 -12.99 26.89 -11.91
CA SER A 255 -14.24 26.17 -12.22
C SER A 255 -14.13 24.68 -12.00
N ALA A 256 -12.92 24.15 -12.05
CA ALA A 256 -12.64 22.74 -11.80
C ALA A 256 -11.31 22.55 -11.09
N MET A 257 -11.22 21.45 -10.36
CA MET A 257 -10.01 21.05 -9.64
C MET A 257 -9.67 19.59 -9.92
N PHE A 258 -8.40 19.33 -10.28
CA PHE A 258 -7.78 18.03 -10.20
C PHE A 258 -7.07 17.93 -8.85
N VAL A 259 -7.56 17.07 -7.97
CA VAL A 259 -6.98 16.87 -6.63
C VAL A 259 -6.14 15.59 -6.63
N ASN A 260 -4.87 15.69 -6.25
CA ASN A 260 -3.88 14.64 -6.42
C ASN A 260 -4.08 13.41 -5.50
N SER A 261 -4.84 13.54 -4.42
CA SER A 261 -5.13 12.44 -3.48
C SER A 261 -6.33 12.76 -2.59
N THR A 262 -6.90 11.74 -1.97
CA THR A 262 -8.01 11.91 -1.01
C THR A 262 -7.61 12.71 0.23
N ILE A 263 -6.35 12.63 0.69
CA ILE A 263 -5.84 13.49 1.78
C ILE A 263 -5.82 14.97 1.34
N SER A 264 -5.40 15.23 0.12
CA SER A 264 -5.45 16.60 -0.43
C SER A 264 -6.88 17.07 -0.61
N LEU A 265 -7.81 16.19 -0.99
CA LEU A 265 -9.24 16.50 -1.12
C LEU A 265 -9.85 16.96 0.22
N GLU A 266 -9.49 16.31 1.33
CA GLU A 266 -9.93 16.74 2.67
C GLU A 266 -9.57 18.20 2.93
N GLY A 267 -8.32 18.58 2.66
CA GLY A 267 -7.86 19.97 2.87
C GLY A 267 -8.52 20.96 1.91
N VAL A 268 -8.71 20.58 0.65
CA VAL A 268 -9.40 21.41 -0.35
C VAL A 268 -10.85 21.67 0.08
N VAL A 269 -11.58 20.61 0.44
CA VAL A 269 -12.98 20.73 0.91
C VAL A 269 -13.08 21.63 2.13
N ARG A 270 -12.21 21.42 3.13
CA ARG A 270 -12.15 22.25 4.35
C ARG A 270 -11.86 23.72 4.01
N GLY A 271 -10.88 23.99 3.13
CA GLY A 271 -10.53 25.34 2.69
C GLY A 271 -11.68 26.05 2.01
N LEU A 272 -12.41 25.37 1.12
CA LEU A 272 -13.59 25.95 0.46
C LEU A 272 -14.70 26.26 1.45
N GLN A 273 -15.06 25.31 2.33
CA GLN A 273 -16.13 25.50 3.32
C GLN A 273 -15.84 26.67 4.28
N LEU A 274 -14.60 26.80 4.77
CA LEU A 274 -14.20 27.88 5.65
C LEU A 274 -14.29 29.27 4.98
N ASN A 275 -14.18 29.31 3.65
CA ASN A 275 -14.29 30.53 2.87
C ASN A 275 -15.69 30.75 2.25
N GLY A 276 -16.69 29.94 2.66
CA GLY A 276 -18.09 30.10 2.27
C GLY A 276 -18.44 29.64 0.87
N TYR A 277 -17.62 28.81 0.25
CA TYR A 277 -17.88 28.26 -1.08
C TYR A 277 -18.62 26.92 -1.02
N TYR A 278 -19.51 26.69 -1.98
CA TYR A 278 -20.23 25.45 -2.13
C TYR A 278 -19.48 24.49 -3.06
N LEU A 279 -19.40 23.23 -2.67
CA LEU A 279 -18.70 22.20 -3.47
C LEU A 279 -19.38 21.96 -4.82
N ASP A 280 -20.70 22.16 -4.90
CA ASP A 280 -21.49 21.95 -6.11
C ASP A 280 -21.18 22.95 -7.23
N ASP A 281 -20.55 24.09 -6.91
CA ASP A 281 -20.15 25.11 -7.88
C ASP A 281 -18.86 24.76 -8.62
N ILE A 282 -18.15 23.72 -8.17
CA ILE A 282 -16.85 23.32 -8.67
C ILE A 282 -16.90 21.88 -9.18
N ILE A 283 -16.29 21.63 -10.35
CA ILE A 283 -16.11 20.28 -10.87
C ILE A 283 -14.87 19.67 -10.24
N PHE A 284 -15.03 18.56 -9.53
CA PHE A 284 -13.92 17.85 -8.89
C PHE A 284 -13.55 16.56 -9.60
N GLY A 285 -12.25 16.40 -9.83
CA GLY A 285 -11.63 15.12 -10.06
C GLY A 285 -10.61 14.83 -8.97
N CYS A 286 -10.62 13.63 -8.39
CA CYS A 286 -9.68 13.23 -7.34
C CYS A 286 -8.95 11.95 -7.72
N PHE A 287 -7.62 11.95 -7.61
CA PHE A 287 -6.86 10.71 -7.66
C PHE A 287 -6.98 10.00 -6.32
N ASP A 288 -7.10 8.67 -6.33
CA ASP A 288 -7.57 7.79 -5.27
C ASP A 288 -9.09 7.82 -5.08
N TRP A 289 -9.64 6.64 -4.84
CA TRP A 289 -11.06 6.45 -4.63
C TRP A 289 -11.40 6.31 -3.14
N ASP A 290 -12.39 7.04 -2.69
CA ASP A 290 -13.00 6.90 -1.38
C ASP A 290 -14.53 6.78 -1.52
N PRO A 291 -15.15 5.67 -1.04
CA PRO A 291 -16.58 5.46 -1.16
C PRO A 291 -17.41 6.49 -0.40
N LEU A 292 -16.88 7.05 0.69
CA LEU A 292 -17.57 8.05 1.48
C LEU A 292 -17.60 9.37 0.72
N ALA A 293 -16.47 9.80 0.16
CA ALA A 293 -16.42 11.01 -0.69
C ALA A 293 -17.33 10.88 -1.91
N ALA A 294 -17.32 9.71 -2.59
CA ALA A 294 -18.20 9.42 -3.72
C ALA A 294 -19.69 9.43 -3.33
N ALA A 295 -20.05 8.97 -2.13
CA ALA A 295 -21.43 8.95 -1.65
C ALA A 295 -21.95 10.35 -1.28
N PHE A 296 -21.09 11.19 -0.67
CA PHE A 296 -21.48 12.56 -0.29
C PHE A 296 -21.47 13.55 -1.46
N HIS A 297 -20.65 13.28 -2.48
CA HIS A 297 -20.59 14.13 -3.67
C HIS A 297 -20.69 13.27 -4.94
N PRO A 298 -21.92 12.91 -5.39
CA PRO A 298 -22.13 11.98 -6.52
C PRO A 298 -21.55 12.49 -7.86
N ARG A 299 -21.23 13.78 -7.96
CA ARG A 299 -20.61 14.39 -9.15
C ARG A 299 -19.07 14.34 -9.12
N LEU A 300 -18.47 13.84 -8.04
CA LEU A 300 -17.02 13.70 -7.90
C LEU A 300 -16.51 12.55 -8.78
N MET A 301 -15.62 12.88 -9.71
CA MET A 301 -14.93 11.90 -10.54
C MET A 301 -13.68 11.43 -9.82
N MET A 302 -13.44 10.12 -9.75
CA MET A 302 -12.32 9.58 -8.98
C MET A 302 -11.54 8.54 -9.78
N VAL A 303 -10.24 8.47 -9.54
CA VAL A 303 -9.39 7.39 -10.03
C VAL A 303 -9.27 6.32 -8.97
N ARG A 304 -9.69 5.09 -9.28
CA ARG A 304 -9.49 3.94 -8.40
C ARG A 304 -8.27 3.15 -8.86
N GLN A 305 -7.24 3.13 -8.04
CA GLN A 305 -6.07 2.29 -8.26
C GLN A 305 -6.45 0.82 -8.03
N ASN A 306 -6.00 -0.08 -8.92
CA ASN A 306 -6.32 -1.52 -8.84
C ASN A 306 -5.39 -2.24 -7.86
N VAL A 307 -5.64 -2.03 -6.55
CA VAL A 307 -4.83 -2.59 -5.46
C VAL A 307 -4.77 -4.11 -5.52
N ILE A 308 -5.83 -4.78 -5.95
CA ILE A 308 -5.86 -6.25 -6.04
C ILE A 308 -4.82 -6.71 -7.06
N GLU A 309 -4.86 -6.20 -8.28
CA GLU A 309 -3.92 -6.56 -9.34
C GLU A 309 -2.48 -6.16 -8.97
N MET A 310 -2.29 -4.99 -8.32
CA MET A 310 -0.97 -4.59 -7.83
C MET A 310 -0.40 -5.62 -6.83
N ILE A 311 -1.21 -6.11 -5.89
CA ILE A 311 -0.78 -7.12 -4.92
C ILE A 311 -0.56 -8.48 -5.59
N ASP A 312 -1.39 -8.86 -6.55
CA ASP A 312 -1.19 -10.09 -7.32
C ASP A 312 0.16 -10.05 -8.06
N CYS A 313 0.49 -8.96 -8.74
CA CYS A 313 1.80 -8.75 -9.37
C CYS A 313 2.96 -8.82 -8.35
N VAL A 314 2.82 -8.24 -7.16
CA VAL A 314 3.83 -8.33 -6.10
C VAL A 314 4.08 -9.80 -5.74
N PHE A 315 3.03 -10.59 -5.54
CA PHE A 315 3.20 -12.00 -5.17
C PHE A 315 3.70 -12.88 -6.33
N GLU A 316 3.40 -12.54 -7.58
CA GLU A 316 4.02 -13.17 -8.75
C GLU A 316 5.53 -12.92 -8.78
N LEU A 317 5.97 -11.70 -8.48
CA LEU A 317 7.39 -11.35 -8.38
C LEU A 317 8.07 -12.06 -7.18
N ILE A 318 7.37 -12.27 -6.07
CA ILE A 318 7.88 -13.08 -4.94
C ILE A 318 8.10 -14.52 -5.34
N ASP A 319 7.15 -15.13 -6.06
CA ASP A 319 7.22 -16.53 -6.48
C ASP A 319 8.23 -16.75 -7.61
N THR A 320 8.36 -15.77 -8.49
CA THR A 320 9.24 -15.82 -9.68
C THR A 320 10.04 -14.53 -9.80
N PRO A 321 11.16 -14.42 -9.05
CA PRO A 321 12.00 -13.22 -9.08
C PRO A 321 12.52 -12.93 -10.49
N PRO A 322 12.37 -11.69 -10.99
CA PRO A 322 12.89 -11.30 -12.29
C PRO A 322 14.42 -11.21 -12.28
N GLN A 323 15.04 -11.37 -13.44
CA GLN A 323 16.47 -11.17 -13.59
C GLN A 323 16.86 -9.68 -13.63
N ASP A 324 15.95 -8.84 -14.12
CA ASP A 324 16.14 -7.39 -14.19
C ASP A 324 15.62 -6.73 -12.92
N PRO A 325 16.49 -6.16 -12.07
CA PRO A 325 16.08 -5.46 -10.87
C PRO A 325 15.35 -4.15 -11.15
N SER A 326 15.46 -3.60 -12.36
CA SER A 326 14.78 -2.36 -12.76
C SER A 326 13.40 -2.59 -13.41
N LEU A 327 12.90 -3.84 -13.41
CA LEU A 327 11.59 -4.16 -13.98
C LEU A 327 10.51 -3.28 -13.36
N LEU A 328 9.76 -2.59 -14.22
CA LEU A 328 8.62 -1.77 -13.85
C LEU A 328 7.33 -2.36 -14.41
N ILE A 329 6.38 -2.66 -13.54
CA ILE A 329 5.02 -3.10 -13.88
C ILE A 329 4.07 -1.96 -13.57
N GLU A 330 3.36 -1.48 -14.60
CA GLU A 330 2.33 -0.44 -14.47
C GLU A 330 0.95 -1.06 -14.56
N VAL A 331 0.20 -0.99 -13.47
CA VAL A 331 -1.18 -1.49 -13.37
C VAL A 331 -2.16 -0.37 -13.73
N GLN A 332 -3.13 -0.68 -14.59
CA GLN A 332 -4.10 0.31 -15.06
C GLN A 332 -5.12 0.66 -13.96
N PRO A 333 -5.30 1.95 -13.64
CA PRO A 333 -6.36 2.40 -12.76
C PRO A 333 -7.69 2.51 -13.51
N GLU A 334 -8.78 2.65 -12.77
CA GLU A 334 -10.14 2.80 -13.28
C GLU A 334 -10.72 4.17 -12.91
N ILE A 335 -11.47 4.80 -13.83
CA ILE A 335 -12.19 6.05 -13.55
C ILE A 335 -13.60 5.74 -13.06
N ILE A 336 -13.99 6.34 -11.95
CA ILE A 336 -15.30 6.19 -11.30
C ILE A 336 -16.02 7.55 -11.32
N GLY A 337 -17.32 7.56 -11.54
CA GLY A 337 -18.17 8.78 -11.47
C GLY A 337 -18.20 9.63 -12.73
N VAL A 338 -17.86 9.07 -13.90
CA VAL A 338 -17.93 9.73 -15.23
C VAL A 338 -19.26 9.52 -15.91
#